data_0921b916628200a3fe8ac348c331d111
#
_entry.id   0921b916628200a3fe8ac348c331d111
#
_cell.length_a   1.000
_cell.length_b   1.000
_cell.length_c   1.000
_cell.angle_alpha   90.00
_cell.angle_beta   90.00
_cell.angle_gamma   90.00
#
_symmetry.space_group_name_H-M   'P 1'
#
loop_
_entity.id
_entity.type
_entity.pdbx_description
1 polymer ?
#
loop_
_entity_poly.entity_id
_entity_poly.type
_entity_poly.pdbx_seq_one_letter_code
_entity_poly.pdbx_strand_id
1 'polypeptide(L)'
;MEFEFDPEKSKKNKKKHGIDFHEAQALWLDPDLIEIPAKPMDEPRFLVIGTIAGKHWSGVITYRAEGVRIVSVRRSRKEEIDIYEG
;
A
#
# COMPACT_ATOMS: atom_id res chain seq x y z
N MET A 1 -0.61 14.83 -3.91
CA MET A 1 -1.40 13.60 -4.12
C MET A 1 -2.41 13.45 -3.00
N GLU A 2 -3.63 13.14 -3.32
CA GLU A 2 -4.66 12.94 -2.32
C GLU A 2 -4.88 11.45 -2.06
N PHE A 3 -5.16 11.14 -0.81
CA PHE A 3 -5.43 9.76 -0.40
C PHE A 3 -6.86 9.67 0.12
N GLU A 4 -7.51 8.56 -0.18
CA GLU A 4 -8.80 8.24 0.42
C GLU A 4 -8.81 6.80 0.90
N PHE A 5 -9.68 6.49 1.82
CA PHE A 5 -9.83 5.13 2.33
C PHE A 5 -11.06 5.05 3.22
N ASP A 6 -11.51 3.82 3.46
CA ASP A 6 -12.59 3.54 4.38
C ASP A 6 -12.05 3.57 5.81
N PRO A 7 -12.53 4.48 6.69
CA PRO A 7 -12.02 4.57 8.06
C PRO A 7 -12.14 3.28 8.86
N GLU A 8 -13.19 2.49 8.63
CA GLU A 8 -13.37 1.23 9.33
C GLU A 8 -12.35 0.19 8.90
N LYS A 9 -12.03 0.15 7.61
CA LYS A 9 -10.99 -0.72 7.10
C LYS A 9 -9.62 -0.31 7.61
N SER A 10 -9.38 0.99 7.76
CA SER A 10 -8.14 1.52 8.30
C SER A 10 -7.94 1.03 9.74
N LYS A 11 -8.98 1.09 10.56
CA LYS A 11 -8.93 0.61 11.94
C LYS A 11 -8.66 -0.88 12.02
N LYS A 12 -9.34 -1.65 11.17
CA LYS A 12 -9.14 -3.10 11.12
C LYS A 12 -7.72 -3.44 10.67
N ASN A 13 -7.19 -2.68 9.72
CA ASN A 13 -5.84 -2.87 9.23
C ASN A 13 -4.82 -2.62 10.34
N LYS A 14 -5.03 -1.59 11.16
CA LYS A 14 -4.16 -1.30 12.30
C LYS A 14 -4.14 -2.47 13.28
N LYS A 15 -5.31 -3.02 13.58
CA LYS A 15 -5.43 -4.16 14.50
C LYS A 15 -4.72 -5.40 13.95
N LYS A 16 -4.92 -5.68 12.67
CA LYS A 16 -4.43 -6.91 12.06
C LYS A 16 -2.95 -6.85 11.69
N HIS A 17 -2.49 -5.72 11.20
CA HIS A 17 -1.15 -5.61 10.61
C HIS A 17 -0.24 -4.58 11.30
N GLY A 18 -0.76 -3.84 12.27
CA GLY A 18 0.04 -2.87 13.00
C GLY A 18 0.21 -1.52 12.30
N ILE A 19 -0.51 -1.31 11.21
CA ILE A 19 -0.43 -0.05 10.46
C ILE A 19 -1.83 0.33 9.99
N ASP A 20 -2.21 1.60 10.14
CA ASP A 20 -3.45 2.09 9.57
C ASP A 20 -3.17 2.76 8.23
N PHE A 21 -4.22 3.22 7.56
CA PHE A 21 -4.07 3.78 6.21
C PHE A 21 -3.56 5.23 6.23
N HIS A 22 -3.65 5.90 7.35
CA HIS A 22 -3.02 7.21 7.49
C HIS A 22 -1.50 7.05 7.58
N GLU A 23 -1.05 6.13 8.42
CA GLU A 23 0.38 5.82 8.57
C GLU A 23 0.97 5.29 7.27
N ALA A 24 0.21 4.49 6.54
CA ALA A 24 0.65 3.87 5.29
C ALA A 24 0.97 4.90 4.20
N GLN A 25 0.46 6.11 4.32
CA GLN A 25 0.75 7.17 3.34
C GLN A 25 2.25 7.48 3.27
N ALA A 26 3.00 7.16 4.33
CA ALA A 26 4.44 7.34 4.34
C ALA A 26 5.16 6.50 3.28
N LEU A 27 4.51 5.46 2.73
CA LEU A 27 5.08 4.69 1.62
C LEU A 27 5.42 5.60 0.43
N TRP A 28 4.60 6.61 0.19
CA TRP A 28 4.80 7.51 -0.95
C TRP A 28 5.93 8.51 -0.76
N LEU A 29 6.55 8.51 0.43
CA LEU A 29 7.76 9.29 0.68
C LEU A 29 9.02 8.49 0.32
N ASP A 30 8.88 7.19 0.08
CA ASP A 30 9.99 6.33 -0.32
C ASP A 30 10.29 6.56 -1.80
N PRO A 31 11.47 7.09 -2.16
CA PRO A 31 11.81 7.33 -3.56
C PRO A 31 11.94 6.05 -4.39
N ASP A 32 12.07 4.91 -3.74
CA ASP A 32 12.21 3.63 -4.42
C ASP A 32 10.91 2.83 -4.45
N LEU A 33 9.79 3.45 -4.08
CA LEU A 33 8.48 2.80 -4.11
C LEU A 33 8.23 2.17 -5.48
N ILE A 34 7.84 0.90 -5.47
CA ILE A 34 7.53 0.16 -6.70
C ILE A 34 6.03 -0.06 -6.78
N GLU A 35 5.50 0.06 -7.99
CA GLU A 35 4.09 -0.21 -8.25
C GLU A 35 4.00 -1.26 -9.35
N ILE A 36 3.26 -2.32 -9.09
CA ILE A 36 3.01 -3.36 -10.09
C ILE A 36 1.52 -3.64 -10.19
N PRO A 37 1.02 -4.00 -11.37
CA PRO A 37 -0.39 -4.33 -11.52
C PRO A 37 -0.75 -5.56 -10.69
N ALA A 38 -1.88 -5.49 -9.99
CA ALA A 38 -2.42 -6.64 -9.29
C ALA A 38 -3.41 -7.36 -10.22
N LYS A 39 -3.93 -8.50 -9.78
CA LYS A 39 -4.90 -9.24 -10.59
C LYS A 39 -6.10 -8.37 -10.93
N PRO A 40 -6.57 -8.43 -12.18
CA PRO A 40 -7.76 -7.66 -12.58
C PRO A 40 -8.97 -8.03 -11.74
N MET A 41 -9.69 -7.02 -11.32
CA MET A 41 -10.94 -7.11 -10.61
C MET A 41 -11.92 -6.21 -11.35
N ASP A 42 -13.06 -5.87 -10.73
CA ASP A 42 -14.00 -4.95 -11.34
C ASP A 42 -13.38 -3.60 -11.64
N GLU A 43 -12.43 -3.18 -10.81
CA GLU A 43 -11.63 -2.00 -11.08
C GLU A 43 -10.15 -2.35 -11.00
N PRO A 44 -9.30 -1.65 -11.75
CA PRO A 44 -7.86 -1.92 -11.72
C PRO A 44 -7.26 -1.69 -10.34
N ARG A 45 -6.48 -2.66 -9.88
CA ARG A 45 -5.75 -2.56 -8.61
C ARG A 45 -4.27 -2.72 -8.84
N PHE A 46 -3.50 -2.14 -7.94
CA PHE A 46 -2.04 -2.15 -8.01
C PHE A 46 -1.48 -2.53 -6.65
N LEU A 47 -0.35 -3.20 -6.68
CA LEU A 47 0.41 -3.50 -5.47
C LEU A 47 1.57 -2.52 -5.41
N VAL A 48 1.70 -1.79 -4.30
CA VAL A 48 2.85 -0.92 -4.09
C VAL A 48 3.71 -1.54 -3.00
N ILE A 49 5.02 -1.48 -3.19
CA ILE A 49 6.00 -2.05 -2.25
C ILE A 49 7.00 -0.95 -1.92
N GLY A 50 7.18 -0.70 -0.65
CA GLY A 50 8.13 0.33 -0.21
C GLY A 50 8.52 0.12 1.24
N THR A 51 9.28 1.07 1.78
CA THR A 51 9.74 0.99 3.16
C THR A 51 9.21 2.15 3.98
N ILE A 52 8.93 1.86 5.26
CA ILE A 52 8.60 2.86 6.27
C ILE A 52 9.45 2.51 7.48
N ALA A 53 10.31 3.45 7.91
CA ALA A 53 11.20 3.24 9.05
C ALA A 53 12.01 1.93 8.94
N GLY A 54 12.50 1.65 7.73
CA GLY A 54 13.35 0.49 7.48
C GLY A 54 12.63 -0.83 7.33
N LYS A 55 11.31 -0.86 7.40
CA LYS A 55 10.52 -2.08 7.24
C LYS A 55 9.77 -2.06 5.93
N HIS A 56 9.72 -3.20 5.26
CA HIS A 56 9.04 -3.33 3.96
C HIS A 56 7.53 -3.54 4.16
N TRP A 57 6.74 -2.75 3.44
CA TRP A 57 5.28 -2.84 3.47
C TRP A 57 4.75 -2.94 2.05
N SER A 58 3.68 -3.70 1.90
CA SER A 58 3.00 -3.84 0.61
C SER A 58 1.56 -3.38 0.76
N GLY A 59 1.13 -2.51 -0.14
CA GLY A 59 -0.23 -1.98 -0.11
C GLY A 59 -0.96 -2.28 -1.40
N VAL A 60 -2.26 -2.56 -1.28
CA VAL A 60 -3.14 -2.69 -2.44
C VAL A 60 -3.88 -1.37 -2.56
N ILE A 61 -3.84 -0.81 -3.75
CA ILE A 61 -4.45 0.49 -4.03
C ILE A 61 -5.24 0.44 -5.33
N THR A 62 -6.10 1.45 -5.51
CA THR A 62 -6.70 1.74 -6.79
C THR A 62 -6.64 3.25 -6.98
N TYR A 63 -6.69 3.71 -8.23
CA TYR A 63 -6.66 5.12 -8.53
C TYR A 63 -8.08 5.68 -8.63
N ARG A 64 -8.24 6.87 -8.10
CA ARG A 64 -9.46 7.67 -8.21
C ARG A 64 -9.13 8.94 -8.98
N ALA A 65 -10.16 9.70 -9.37
CA ALA A 65 -10.01 10.85 -10.25
C ALA A 65 -8.81 11.75 -9.92
N GLU A 66 -8.53 12.02 -8.66
CA GLU A 66 -7.47 12.93 -8.27
C GLU A 66 -6.50 12.37 -7.26
N GLY A 67 -6.56 11.06 -6.98
CA GLY A 67 -5.70 10.51 -5.96
C GLY A 67 -5.68 9.00 -5.92
N VAL A 68 -5.30 8.52 -4.76
CA VAL A 68 -5.08 7.10 -4.50
C VAL A 68 -6.05 6.65 -3.41
N ARG A 69 -6.74 5.52 -3.67
CA ARG A 69 -7.54 4.88 -2.63
C ARG A 69 -6.77 3.69 -2.10
N ILE A 70 -6.49 3.71 -0.80
CA ILE A 70 -5.80 2.61 -0.13
C ILE A 70 -6.83 1.56 0.27
N VAL A 71 -6.59 0.31 -0.12
CA VAL A 71 -7.51 -0.79 0.11
C VAL A 71 -7.04 -1.69 1.25
N SER A 72 -5.76 -1.99 1.29
CA SER A 72 -5.16 -2.80 2.37
C SER A 72 -3.66 -2.59 2.40
N VAL A 73 -3.05 -2.82 3.58
CA VAL A 73 -1.58 -2.70 3.73
C VAL A 73 -1.13 -3.78 4.70
N ARG A 74 -0.03 -4.45 4.38
CA ARG A 74 0.56 -5.47 5.23
C ARG A 74 2.07 -5.49 5.08
N ARG A 75 2.76 -6.19 5.98
CA ARG A 75 4.19 -6.40 5.81
C ARG A 75 4.42 -7.17 4.51
N SER A 76 5.50 -6.81 3.82
CA SER A 76 5.84 -7.46 2.55
C SER A 76 6.24 -8.90 2.74
N ARG A 77 5.89 -9.73 1.76
CA ARG A 77 6.35 -11.11 1.69
C ARG A 77 7.74 -11.14 1.08
N LYS A 78 8.42 -12.28 1.23
CA LYS A 78 9.79 -12.40 0.75
C LYS A 78 9.93 -12.06 -0.75
N GLU A 79 9.02 -12.57 -1.58
CA GLU A 79 9.04 -12.30 -3.02
C GLU A 79 8.89 -10.81 -3.33
N GLU A 80 8.09 -10.12 -2.53
CA GLU A 80 7.87 -8.69 -2.71
C GLU A 80 9.10 -7.89 -2.32
N ILE A 81 9.74 -8.30 -1.23
CA ILE A 81 11.00 -7.68 -0.81
C ILE A 81 12.06 -7.87 -1.88
N ASP A 82 12.14 -9.07 -2.46
CA ASP A 82 13.09 -9.37 -3.53
C ASP A 82 12.86 -8.48 -4.75
N ILE A 83 11.60 -8.25 -5.12
CA ILE A 83 11.26 -7.34 -6.23
C ILE A 83 11.72 -5.92 -5.90
N TYR A 84 11.45 -5.47 -4.68
CA TYR A 84 11.81 -4.12 -4.25
C TYR A 84 13.32 -3.92 -4.20
N GLU A 85 14.05 -4.88 -3.67
CA GLU A 85 15.50 -4.78 -3.54
C GLU A 85 16.23 -4.97 -4.87
N GLY A 86 15.55 -5.50 -5.85
CA GLY A 86 16.06 -5.61 -7.20
C GLY A 86 16.98 -6.72 -7.42
#